data_c656a5728d08851451830af93df4c73c
#
_entry.id   c656a5728d08851451830af93df4c73c
#
_cell.length_a   1.000
_cell.length_b   1.000
_cell.length_c   1.000
_cell.angle_alpha   90.00
_cell.angle_beta   90.00
_cell.angle_gamma   90.00
#
_symmetry.space_group_name_H-M   'P 1'
#
loop_
_entity.id
_entity.type
_entity.pdbx_description
1 polymer ?
#
loop_
_entity_poly.entity_id
_entity_poly.type
_entity_poly.pdbx_seq_one_letter_code
_entity_poly.pdbx_strand_id
1 'polypeptide(L)'
;LEEMPALTHQRFVVVGAGQSAAEVVQYLHGHYPQAEVHNVFNRFGYSPADDSPYANRIFDPETVGELYDAPAGERERLFDLHRSTNYSVVDPALIETLYATEYRERVAGRRRLFMRRASAVTSVVEDTAGIAVQVRNALDGRIDTLKCDAVVLATGFAPAPLGPLLGDLAPSAPVPPVARDYRLATPDDVTAGIYLQGGTEKTHGLTSSLLSNAAVRAGEILTSVLERQLFDPPVRQVDVGELGRVPDQHTYATSEAR
;
A
#
# COMPACT_ATOMS: atom_id res chain seq x y z
N LEU A 1 -2.68 -16.23 -6.23
CA LEU A 1 -4.06 -16.79 -6.20
C LEU A 1 -4.25 -17.92 -7.23
N GLU A 2 -3.48 -17.92 -8.32
CA GLU A 2 -3.56 -18.95 -9.38
C GLU A 2 -3.09 -20.35 -8.91
N GLU A 3 -2.32 -20.42 -7.84
CA GLU A 3 -1.76 -21.68 -7.31
C GLU A 3 -2.59 -22.30 -6.16
N MET A 4 -3.75 -21.72 -5.84
CA MET A 4 -4.59 -22.29 -4.80
C MET A 4 -5.24 -23.60 -5.27
N PRO A 5 -5.09 -24.71 -4.53
CA PRO A 5 -5.70 -25.97 -4.91
C PRO A 5 -7.24 -25.85 -5.00
N ALA A 6 -7.85 -26.60 -5.91
CA ALA A 6 -9.31 -26.66 -6.03
C ALA A 6 -9.91 -27.27 -4.77
N LEU A 7 -10.30 -26.43 -3.82
CA LEU A 7 -10.97 -26.83 -2.58
C LEU A 7 -12.44 -27.11 -2.86
N THR A 8 -13.00 -28.16 -2.28
CA THR A 8 -14.37 -28.61 -2.55
C THR A 8 -15.44 -27.73 -1.90
N HIS A 9 -15.11 -27.05 -0.81
CA HIS A 9 -15.94 -26.04 -0.17
C HIS A 9 -15.06 -24.88 0.21
N GLN A 10 -15.24 -23.77 -0.51
CA GLN A 10 -14.38 -22.62 -0.35
C GLN A 10 -15.14 -21.51 0.34
N ARG A 11 -14.60 -21.07 1.46
CA ARG A 11 -15.03 -19.84 2.11
C ARG A 11 -13.84 -18.93 2.31
N PHE A 12 -13.93 -17.75 1.75
CA PHE A 12 -12.88 -16.74 1.82
C PHE A 12 -13.31 -15.57 2.69
N VAL A 13 -12.36 -15.08 3.48
CA VAL A 13 -12.52 -13.82 4.22
C VAL A 13 -11.51 -12.82 3.66
N VAL A 14 -12.00 -11.69 3.13
CA VAL A 14 -11.18 -10.58 2.66
C VAL A 14 -11.33 -9.42 3.63
N VAL A 15 -10.22 -8.91 4.16
CA VAL A 15 -10.21 -7.81 5.13
C VAL A 15 -9.72 -6.54 4.45
N GLY A 16 -10.57 -5.52 4.38
CA GLY A 16 -10.24 -4.24 3.76
C GLY A 16 -11.40 -3.62 2.99
N ALA A 17 -11.30 -2.32 2.70
CA ALA A 17 -12.31 -1.54 1.98
C ALA A 17 -11.71 -0.65 0.86
N GLY A 18 -10.51 -0.91 0.41
CA GLY A 18 -9.88 -0.23 -0.72
C GLY A 18 -9.98 -1.04 -2.01
N GLN A 19 -9.39 -0.49 -3.10
CA GLN A 19 -9.38 -1.09 -4.43
C GLN A 19 -8.94 -2.56 -4.41
N SER A 20 -7.79 -2.86 -3.79
CA SER A 20 -7.27 -4.24 -3.72
C SER A 20 -8.25 -5.20 -3.05
N ALA A 21 -8.95 -4.76 -1.99
CA ALA A 21 -9.95 -5.61 -1.34
C ALA A 21 -11.12 -5.92 -2.29
N ALA A 22 -11.63 -4.90 -2.99
CA ALA A 22 -12.74 -5.04 -3.91
C ALA A 22 -12.39 -5.92 -5.11
N GLU A 23 -11.20 -5.77 -5.69
CA GLU A 23 -10.69 -6.61 -6.79
C GLU A 23 -10.54 -8.07 -6.37
N VAL A 24 -9.95 -8.32 -5.19
CA VAL A 24 -9.82 -9.68 -4.66
C VAL A 24 -11.19 -10.32 -4.41
N VAL A 25 -12.15 -9.56 -3.87
CA VAL A 25 -13.52 -10.03 -3.67
C VAL A 25 -14.16 -10.40 -5.00
N GLN A 26 -14.05 -9.54 -6.02
CA GLN A 26 -14.58 -9.80 -7.36
C GLN A 26 -13.93 -11.05 -7.97
N TYR A 27 -12.61 -11.14 -7.88
CA TYR A 27 -11.84 -12.27 -8.40
C TYR A 27 -12.29 -13.59 -7.75
N LEU A 28 -12.29 -13.66 -6.43
CA LEU A 28 -12.65 -14.89 -5.70
C LEU A 28 -14.09 -15.31 -5.97
N HIS A 29 -15.01 -14.36 -5.97
CA HIS A 29 -16.42 -14.62 -6.25
C HIS A 29 -16.65 -15.14 -7.67
N GLY A 30 -15.92 -14.61 -8.65
CA GLY A 30 -16.02 -15.00 -10.06
C GLY A 30 -15.34 -16.33 -10.38
N HIS A 31 -14.15 -16.58 -9.83
CA HIS A 31 -13.36 -17.77 -10.13
C HIS A 31 -13.78 -19.01 -9.36
N TYR A 32 -14.41 -18.84 -8.20
CA TYR A 32 -14.85 -19.96 -7.35
C TYR A 32 -16.38 -19.97 -7.21
N PRO A 33 -17.10 -20.55 -8.18
CA PRO A 33 -18.57 -20.42 -8.28
C PRO A 33 -19.35 -21.10 -7.14
N GLN A 34 -18.70 -21.93 -6.33
CA GLN A 34 -19.30 -22.56 -5.16
C GLN A 34 -18.86 -21.90 -3.83
N ALA A 35 -17.91 -20.97 -3.88
CA ALA A 35 -17.35 -20.35 -2.69
C ALA A 35 -18.28 -19.28 -2.10
N GLU A 36 -18.22 -19.14 -0.78
CA GLU A 36 -18.69 -17.96 -0.05
C GLU A 36 -17.53 -16.97 0.12
N VAL A 37 -17.77 -15.71 -0.21
CA VAL A 37 -16.81 -14.63 -0.03
C VAL A 37 -17.34 -13.61 0.97
N HIS A 38 -16.65 -13.46 2.08
CA HIS A 38 -16.98 -12.48 3.13
C HIS A 38 -15.97 -11.34 3.09
N ASN A 39 -16.42 -10.14 2.75
CA ASN A 39 -15.59 -8.95 2.85
C ASN A 39 -15.86 -8.22 4.16
N VAL A 40 -14.84 -8.09 5.00
CA VAL A 40 -14.91 -7.47 6.33
C VAL A 40 -14.22 -6.12 6.31
N PHE A 41 -14.94 -5.06 6.69
CA PHE A 41 -14.39 -3.71 6.74
C PHE A 41 -15.10 -2.83 7.78
N ASN A 42 -14.36 -1.85 8.31
CA ASN A 42 -14.80 -0.97 9.37
C ASN A 42 -15.71 0.20 8.90
N ARG A 43 -15.84 0.40 7.59
CA ARG A 43 -16.71 1.42 6.99
C ARG A 43 -18.13 0.89 6.79
N PHE A 44 -19.07 1.80 6.51
CA PHE A 44 -20.43 1.41 6.18
C PHE A 44 -20.56 0.84 4.77
N GLY A 45 -19.68 1.25 3.86
CA GLY A 45 -19.63 0.80 2.47
C GLY A 45 -18.27 1.14 1.86
N TYR A 46 -18.11 0.81 0.59
CA TYR A 46 -16.99 1.32 -0.20
C TYR A 46 -17.16 2.82 -0.45
N SER A 47 -16.05 3.54 -0.46
CA SER A 47 -16.00 4.93 -0.88
C SER A 47 -15.53 4.96 -2.34
N PRO A 48 -16.23 5.66 -3.24
CA PRO A 48 -15.76 5.81 -4.61
C PRO A 48 -14.47 6.64 -4.66
N ALA A 49 -13.60 6.31 -5.61
CA ALA A 49 -12.48 7.16 -5.95
C ALA A 49 -12.99 8.48 -6.56
N ASP A 50 -12.45 9.60 -6.11
CA ASP A 50 -12.67 10.89 -6.75
C ASP A 50 -11.58 11.12 -7.80
N ASP A 51 -11.89 10.77 -9.05
CA ASP A 51 -11.03 10.95 -10.22
C ASP A 51 -11.46 12.14 -11.09
N SER A 52 -12.23 13.07 -10.51
CA SER A 52 -12.62 14.28 -11.20
C SER A 52 -11.40 15.13 -11.61
N PRO A 53 -11.45 15.87 -12.73
CA PRO A 53 -10.29 16.62 -13.22
C PRO A 53 -9.71 17.62 -12.21
N TYR A 54 -10.55 18.24 -11.38
CA TYR A 54 -10.06 19.18 -10.36
C TYR A 54 -9.46 18.48 -9.14
N ALA A 55 -10.02 17.34 -8.70
CA ALA A 55 -9.46 16.56 -7.62
C ALA A 55 -8.09 15.97 -8.03
N ASN A 56 -7.98 15.52 -9.27
CA ASN A 56 -6.75 14.94 -9.82
C ASN A 56 -5.59 15.93 -9.97
N ARG A 57 -5.85 17.25 -9.92
CA ARG A 57 -4.78 18.26 -9.90
C ARG A 57 -3.84 18.14 -8.69
N ILE A 58 -4.27 17.51 -7.63
CA ILE A 58 -3.37 17.20 -6.49
C ILE A 58 -2.17 16.32 -6.90
N PHE A 59 -2.25 15.67 -8.07
CA PHE A 59 -1.20 14.82 -8.63
C PHE A 59 -0.34 15.53 -9.68
N ASP A 60 -0.60 16.80 -9.97
CA ASP A 60 0.24 17.59 -10.87
C ASP A 60 1.65 17.76 -10.25
N PRO A 61 2.73 17.64 -11.05
CA PRO A 61 4.09 17.79 -10.52
C PRO A 61 4.34 19.15 -9.84
N GLU A 62 3.71 20.22 -10.33
CA GLU A 62 3.82 21.57 -9.78
C GLU A 62 3.28 21.66 -8.36
N THR A 63 2.26 20.88 -8.03
CA THR A 63 1.64 20.83 -6.69
C THR A 63 2.63 20.43 -5.60
N VAL A 64 3.69 19.70 -5.95
CA VAL A 64 4.74 19.30 -4.99
C VAL A 64 5.40 20.52 -4.34
N GLY A 65 5.75 21.54 -5.11
CA GLY A 65 6.33 22.78 -4.59
C GLY A 65 5.36 23.54 -3.69
N GLU A 66 4.12 23.69 -4.14
CA GLU A 66 3.07 24.38 -3.37
C GLU A 66 2.80 23.69 -2.02
N LEU A 67 2.70 22.36 -2.00
CA LEU A 67 2.47 21.61 -0.77
C LEU A 67 3.69 21.60 0.15
N TYR A 68 4.90 21.55 -0.41
CA TYR A 68 6.13 21.59 0.38
C TYR A 68 6.26 22.91 1.14
N ASP A 69 6.00 24.03 0.48
CA ASP A 69 6.11 25.38 1.04
C ASP A 69 4.90 25.77 1.91
N ALA A 70 3.79 25.03 1.83
CA ALA A 70 2.60 25.30 2.62
C ALA A 70 2.84 25.09 4.13
N PRO A 71 2.19 25.87 5.00
CA PRO A 71 2.17 25.61 6.43
C PRO A 71 1.72 24.19 6.73
N ALA A 72 2.40 23.51 7.67
CA ALA A 72 2.16 22.10 7.98
C ALA A 72 0.69 21.77 8.27
N GLY A 73 -0.03 22.62 9.00
CA GLY A 73 -1.45 22.42 9.30
C GLY A 73 -2.35 22.51 8.07
N GLU A 74 -2.05 23.42 7.13
CA GLU A 74 -2.82 23.54 5.87
C GLU A 74 -2.53 22.35 4.95
N ARG A 75 -1.27 21.94 4.85
CA ARG A 75 -0.88 20.74 4.09
C ARG A 75 -1.61 19.49 4.59
N GLU A 76 -1.63 19.27 5.92
CA GLU A 76 -2.33 18.14 6.53
C GLU A 76 -3.84 18.20 6.27
N ARG A 77 -4.45 19.38 6.41
CA ARG A 77 -5.86 19.59 6.09
C ARG A 77 -6.19 19.28 4.64
N LEU A 78 -5.38 19.77 3.70
CA LEU A 78 -5.56 19.48 2.27
C LEU A 78 -5.37 18.00 1.97
N PHE A 79 -4.39 17.38 2.58
CA PHE A 79 -4.13 15.94 2.45
C PHE A 79 -5.35 15.13 2.91
N ASP A 80 -5.94 15.47 4.05
CA ASP A 80 -7.12 14.77 4.57
C ASP A 80 -8.35 14.96 3.68
N LEU A 81 -8.55 16.15 3.12
CA LEU A 81 -9.65 16.43 2.20
C LEU A 81 -9.53 15.63 0.89
N HIS A 82 -8.30 15.44 0.39
CA HIS A 82 -8.05 14.75 -0.87
C HIS A 82 -7.68 13.26 -0.72
N ARG A 83 -7.80 12.69 0.47
CA ARG A 83 -7.53 11.25 0.68
C ARG A 83 -8.37 10.34 -0.21
N SER A 84 -9.59 10.78 -0.55
CA SER A 84 -10.51 10.03 -1.43
C SER A 84 -10.10 10.01 -2.89
N THR A 85 -9.03 10.67 -3.29
CA THR A 85 -8.46 10.54 -4.64
C THR A 85 -7.65 9.25 -4.81
N ASN A 86 -7.05 8.72 -3.75
CA ASN A 86 -6.13 7.59 -3.85
C ASN A 86 -6.23 6.57 -2.70
N TYR A 87 -6.64 6.99 -1.48
CA TYR A 87 -6.54 6.11 -0.32
C TYR A 87 -7.86 5.52 0.12
N SER A 88 -7.89 4.19 0.22
CA SER A 88 -9.03 3.43 0.73
C SER A 88 -10.32 3.70 -0.05
N VAL A 89 -10.20 3.87 -1.34
CA VAL A 89 -11.28 4.10 -2.31
C VAL A 89 -11.34 2.98 -3.33
N VAL A 90 -12.43 2.90 -4.05
CA VAL A 90 -12.71 1.85 -5.03
C VAL A 90 -13.26 2.50 -6.30
N ASP A 91 -12.87 1.98 -7.44
CA ASP A 91 -13.42 2.36 -8.74
C ASP A 91 -14.97 2.26 -8.72
N PRO A 92 -15.68 3.32 -9.15
CA PRO A 92 -17.14 3.35 -9.14
C PRO A 92 -17.78 2.17 -9.89
N ALA A 93 -17.24 1.76 -11.04
CA ALA A 93 -17.79 0.65 -11.82
C ALA A 93 -17.65 -0.69 -11.09
N LEU A 94 -16.55 -0.87 -10.35
CA LEU A 94 -16.34 -2.04 -9.50
C LEU A 94 -17.33 -2.06 -8.33
N ILE A 95 -17.58 -0.91 -7.70
CA ILE A 95 -18.59 -0.78 -6.63
C ILE A 95 -19.97 -1.20 -7.15
N GLU A 96 -20.39 -0.67 -8.31
CA GLU A 96 -21.67 -1.01 -8.93
C GLU A 96 -21.76 -2.50 -9.25
N THR A 97 -20.70 -3.08 -9.78
CA THR A 97 -20.65 -4.51 -10.12
C THR A 97 -20.83 -5.39 -8.89
N LEU A 98 -20.11 -5.10 -7.80
CA LEU A 98 -20.22 -5.86 -6.55
C LEU A 98 -21.58 -5.68 -5.89
N TYR A 99 -22.11 -4.46 -5.88
CA TYR A 99 -23.45 -4.18 -5.35
C TYR A 99 -24.54 -4.92 -6.13
N ALA A 100 -24.51 -4.86 -7.46
CA ALA A 100 -25.45 -5.56 -8.30
C ALA A 100 -25.38 -7.09 -8.11
N THR A 101 -24.18 -7.63 -7.88
CA THR A 101 -23.95 -9.05 -7.60
C THR A 101 -24.57 -9.45 -6.26
N GLU A 102 -24.24 -8.72 -5.19
CA GLU A 102 -24.82 -8.97 -3.85
C GLU A 102 -26.36 -8.86 -3.89
N TYR A 103 -26.89 -7.85 -4.59
CA TYR A 103 -28.32 -7.63 -4.72
C TYR A 103 -29.01 -8.80 -5.42
N ARG A 104 -28.50 -9.23 -6.59
CA ARG A 104 -29.05 -10.35 -7.37
C ARG A 104 -29.05 -11.65 -6.56
N GLU A 105 -27.97 -11.96 -5.86
CA GLU A 105 -27.89 -13.16 -5.02
C GLU A 105 -28.89 -13.13 -3.86
N ARG A 106 -29.08 -11.96 -3.25
CA ARG A 106 -30.06 -11.79 -2.17
C ARG A 106 -31.50 -12.00 -2.66
N VAL A 107 -31.81 -11.44 -3.83
CA VAL A 107 -33.15 -11.62 -4.43
C VAL A 107 -33.38 -13.08 -4.84
N ALA A 108 -32.37 -13.76 -5.36
CA ALA A 108 -32.44 -15.16 -5.74
C ALA A 108 -32.41 -16.13 -4.54
N GLY A 109 -32.20 -15.65 -3.32
CA GLY A 109 -32.10 -16.48 -2.12
C GLY A 109 -30.85 -17.38 -2.06
N ARG A 110 -29.85 -17.10 -2.88
CA ARG A 110 -28.60 -17.89 -3.01
C ARG A 110 -27.38 -16.99 -2.83
N ARG A 111 -27.12 -16.59 -1.59
CA ARG A 111 -26.04 -15.68 -1.26
C ARG A 111 -24.71 -16.40 -1.17
N ARG A 112 -23.72 -15.87 -1.87
CA ARG A 112 -22.30 -16.25 -1.79
C ARG A 112 -21.42 -15.04 -1.46
N LEU A 113 -21.87 -13.82 -1.76
CA LEU A 113 -21.19 -12.58 -1.46
C LEU A 113 -21.78 -11.93 -0.19
N PHE A 114 -20.94 -11.68 0.81
CA PHE A 114 -21.34 -11.12 2.10
C PHE A 114 -20.50 -9.89 2.43
N MET A 115 -21.10 -8.71 2.39
CA MET A 115 -20.46 -7.45 2.78
C MET A 115 -20.64 -7.24 4.29
N ARG A 116 -19.58 -7.50 5.07
CA ARG A 116 -19.53 -7.35 6.54
C ARG A 116 -19.11 -5.92 6.89
N ARG A 117 -20.00 -4.96 6.62
CA ARG A 117 -19.82 -3.53 6.88
C ARG A 117 -19.73 -3.20 8.37
N ALA A 118 -19.13 -2.06 8.70
CA ALA A 118 -18.95 -1.58 10.07
C ALA A 118 -18.40 -2.67 11.01
N SER A 119 -17.50 -3.50 10.51
CA SER A 119 -17.02 -4.70 11.20
C SER A 119 -15.49 -4.75 11.20
N ALA A 120 -14.93 -5.35 12.24
CA ALA A 120 -13.51 -5.55 12.39
C ALA A 120 -13.20 -6.99 12.77
N VAL A 121 -12.11 -7.52 12.23
CA VAL A 121 -11.54 -8.79 12.67
C VAL A 121 -10.89 -8.58 14.03
N THR A 122 -11.26 -9.38 15.01
CA THR A 122 -10.73 -9.31 16.38
C THR A 122 -9.80 -10.48 16.70
N SER A 123 -9.92 -11.60 15.98
CA SER A 123 -9.06 -12.76 16.15
C SER A 123 -9.03 -13.59 14.88
N VAL A 124 -7.89 -14.18 14.59
CA VAL A 124 -7.70 -15.22 13.57
C VAL A 124 -6.95 -16.36 14.24
N VAL A 125 -7.55 -17.55 14.22
CA VAL A 125 -6.95 -18.75 14.79
C VAL A 125 -6.99 -19.84 13.74
N GLU A 126 -5.84 -20.46 13.47
CA GLU A 126 -5.72 -21.64 12.62
C GLU A 126 -5.56 -22.89 13.51
N ASP A 127 -6.34 -23.88 13.20
CA ASP A 127 -6.27 -25.19 13.84
C ASP A 127 -6.40 -26.32 12.81
N THR A 128 -6.45 -27.57 13.27
CA THR A 128 -6.59 -28.76 12.40
C THR A 128 -7.91 -28.80 11.64
N ALA A 129 -8.90 -27.99 12.01
CA ALA A 129 -10.21 -27.89 11.36
C ALA A 129 -10.33 -26.72 10.38
N GLY A 130 -9.24 -25.92 10.21
CA GLY A 130 -9.16 -24.77 9.32
C GLY A 130 -8.99 -23.45 10.06
N ILE A 131 -9.34 -22.34 9.43
CA ILE A 131 -9.18 -21.00 9.96
C ILE A 131 -10.50 -20.49 10.53
N ALA A 132 -10.48 -20.04 11.79
CA ALA A 132 -11.59 -19.39 12.45
C ALA A 132 -11.31 -17.89 12.62
N VAL A 133 -12.17 -17.05 12.04
CA VAL A 133 -12.07 -15.58 12.10
C VAL A 133 -13.19 -15.02 12.94
N GLN A 134 -12.86 -14.33 14.02
CA GLN A 134 -13.85 -13.60 14.81
C GLN A 134 -14.02 -12.19 14.21
N VAL A 135 -15.26 -11.86 13.91
CA VAL A 135 -15.66 -10.58 13.33
C VAL A 135 -16.63 -9.89 14.26
N ARG A 136 -16.24 -8.72 14.78
CA ARG A 136 -17.10 -7.90 15.62
C ARG A 136 -17.75 -6.79 14.80
N ASN A 137 -19.05 -6.70 14.84
CA ASN A 137 -19.81 -5.58 14.28
C ASN A 137 -19.79 -4.40 15.27
N ALA A 138 -19.45 -3.21 14.78
CA ALA A 138 -19.33 -2.02 15.62
C ALA A 138 -20.68 -1.38 15.96
N LEU A 139 -21.76 -1.69 15.21
CA LEU A 139 -23.08 -1.07 15.40
C LEU A 139 -23.85 -1.72 16.54
N ASP A 140 -23.75 -3.03 16.68
CA ASP A 140 -24.51 -3.81 17.70
C ASP A 140 -23.61 -4.60 18.66
N GLY A 141 -22.28 -4.56 18.45
CA GLY A 141 -21.30 -5.27 19.26
C GLY A 141 -21.26 -6.79 19.06
N ARG A 142 -22.09 -7.33 18.19
CA ARG A 142 -22.16 -8.76 17.93
C ARG A 142 -20.85 -9.29 17.38
N ILE A 143 -20.46 -10.46 17.88
CA ILE A 143 -19.30 -11.20 17.40
C ILE A 143 -19.78 -12.47 16.68
N ASP A 144 -19.41 -12.57 15.41
CA ASP A 144 -19.62 -13.78 14.59
C ASP A 144 -18.28 -14.49 14.44
N THR A 145 -18.30 -15.83 14.44
CA THR A 145 -17.12 -16.64 14.07
C THR A 145 -17.35 -17.22 12.69
N LEU A 146 -16.46 -16.83 11.75
CA LEU A 146 -16.45 -17.36 10.39
C LEU A 146 -15.38 -18.45 10.30
N LYS A 147 -15.78 -19.65 9.92
CA LYS A 147 -14.84 -20.68 9.49
C LYS A 147 -14.54 -20.47 8.03
N CYS A 148 -13.27 -20.44 7.64
CA CYS A 148 -12.84 -20.21 6.27
C CYS A 148 -11.59 -21.02 5.91
N ASP A 149 -11.32 -21.11 4.62
CA ASP A 149 -10.18 -21.82 4.06
C ASP A 149 -8.99 -20.87 3.84
N ALA A 150 -9.28 -19.57 3.61
CA ALA A 150 -8.25 -18.57 3.48
C ALA A 150 -8.73 -17.18 3.94
N VAL A 151 -7.77 -16.40 4.47
CA VAL A 151 -7.94 -14.99 4.83
C VAL A 151 -6.99 -14.16 4.00
N VAL A 152 -7.53 -13.15 3.31
CA VAL A 152 -6.75 -12.18 2.53
C VAL A 152 -6.77 -10.83 3.25
N LEU A 153 -5.60 -10.36 3.65
CA LEU A 153 -5.43 -9.06 4.28
C LEU A 153 -5.14 -8.01 3.20
N ALA A 154 -6.17 -7.26 2.80
CA ALA A 154 -6.07 -6.14 1.86
C ALA A 154 -6.17 -4.81 2.61
N THR A 155 -5.41 -4.68 3.70
CA THR A 155 -5.48 -3.58 4.67
C THR A 155 -4.56 -2.41 4.34
N GLY A 156 -3.89 -2.45 3.18
CA GLY A 156 -2.88 -1.47 2.77
C GLY A 156 -1.50 -1.80 3.32
N PHE A 157 -0.59 -0.84 3.18
CA PHE A 157 0.81 -0.99 3.58
C PHE A 157 1.20 0.10 4.56
N ALA A 158 2.05 -0.23 5.52
CA ALA A 158 2.75 0.76 6.31
C ALA A 158 4.03 1.20 5.57
N PRO A 159 4.46 2.45 5.73
CA PRO A 159 5.76 2.88 5.21
C PRO A 159 6.88 1.97 5.72
N ALA A 160 7.81 1.62 4.83
CA ALA A 160 8.98 0.85 5.23
C ALA A 160 9.85 1.68 6.20
N PRO A 161 10.27 1.13 7.34
CA PRO A 161 11.13 1.84 8.27
C PRO A 161 12.52 2.04 7.65
N LEU A 162 13.10 3.23 7.82
CA LEU A 162 14.44 3.54 7.32
C LEU A 162 15.56 2.91 8.17
N GLY A 163 15.29 2.61 9.43
CA GLY A 163 16.29 2.06 10.37
C GLY A 163 17.04 0.83 9.87
N PRO A 164 16.36 -0.22 9.38
CA PRO A 164 17.04 -1.42 8.88
C PRO A 164 17.96 -1.16 7.68
N LEU A 165 17.70 -0.09 6.92
CA LEU A 165 18.48 0.27 5.73
C LEU A 165 19.62 1.24 6.06
N LEU A 166 19.38 2.19 6.94
CA LEU A 166 20.28 3.31 7.21
C LEU A 166 21.03 3.20 8.56
N GLY A 167 20.65 2.27 9.43
CA GLY A 167 21.26 2.12 10.75
C GLY A 167 21.18 3.44 11.55
N ASP A 168 22.32 3.87 12.08
CA ASP A 168 22.43 5.09 12.89
C ASP A 168 22.15 6.39 12.11
N LEU A 169 22.15 6.33 10.77
CA LEU A 169 21.77 7.46 9.92
C LEU A 169 20.26 7.63 9.76
N ALA A 170 19.47 6.67 10.23
CA ALA A 170 18.02 6.77 10.16
C ALA A 170 17.50 7.84 11.11
N PRO A 171 16.67 8.80 10.64
CA PRO A 171 16.09 9.80 11.51
C PRO A 171 15.15 9.15 12.53
N SER A 172 15.24 9.61 13.77
CA SER A 172 14.35 9.18 14.86
C SER A 172 12.94 9.79 14.76
N ALA A 173 12.76 10.79 13.89
CA ALA A 173 11.48 11.47 13.71
C ALA A 173 10.46 10.57 12.98
N PRO A 174 9.17 10.60 13.38
CA PRO A 174 8.11 9.85 12.71
C PRO A 174 7.91 10.25 11.24
N VAL A 175 8.22 11.49 10.91
CA VAL A 175 8.28 12.01 9.54
C VAL A 175 9.75 12.33 9.27
N PRO A 176 10.38 11.66 8.30
CA PRO A 176 11.76 11.96 7.95
C PRO A 176 11.93 13.44 7.55
N PRO A 177 12.94 14.15 8.06
CA PRO A 177 13.22 15.51 7.63
C PRO A 177 13.83 15.48 6.22
N VAL A 178 13.00 15.70 5.21
CA VAL A 178 13.36 15.65 3.79
C VAL A 178 13.27 17.04 3.19
N ALA A 179 14.36 17.48 2.54
CA ALA A 179 14.38 18.74 1.82
C ALA A 179 13.55 18.68 0.52
N ARG A 180 13.29 19.85 -0.10
CA ARG A 180 12.45 19.94 -1.30
C ARG A 180 12.96 19.05 -2.45
N ASP A 181 14.27 18.86 -2.53
CA ASP A 181 14.96 18.01 -3.51
C ASP A 181 14.99 16.52 -3.14
N TYR A 182 14.13 16.11 -2.18
CA TYR A 182 14.03 14.74 -1.63
C TYR A 182 15.26 14.26 -0.87
N ARG A 183 16.22 15.13 -0.56
CA ARG A 183 17.37 14.77 0.27
C ARG A 183 16.97 14.64 1.73
N LEU A 184 17.37 13.54 2.34
CA LEU A 184 17.23 13.30 3.77
C LEU A 184 18.22 14.18 4.53
N ALA A 185 17.78 14.83 5.62
CA ALA A 185 18.68 15.49 6.53
C ALA A 185 19.52 14.43 7.27
N THR A 186 20.83 14.59 7.18
CA THR A 186 21.82 13.72 7.82
C THR A 186 22.71 14.53 8.75
N PRO A 187 23.42 13.91 9.71
CA PRO A 187 24.46 14.58 10.49
C PRO A 187 25.51 15.27 9.59
N ASP A 188 26.14 16.32 10.10
CA ASP A 188 27.09 17.17 9.34
C ASP A 188 28.33 16.42 8.86
N ASP A 189 28.71 15.34 9.51
CA ASP A 189 29.85 14.48 9.15
C ASP A 189 29.51 13.52 7.98
N VAL A 190 28.23 13.41 7.60
CA VAL A 190 27.78 12.61 6.45
C VAL A 190 27.77 13.48 5.20
N THR A 191 28.80 13.37 4.40
CA THR A 191 28.96 14.14 3.15
C THR A 191 28.13 13.57 1.99
N ALA A 192 27.83 12.28 2.00
CA ALA A 192 27.02 11.64 0.98
C ALA A 192 25.55 12.12 1.01
N GLY A 193 24.95 12.32 -0.16
CA GLY A 193 23.53 12.61 -0.28
C GLY A 193 22.71 11.32 -0.20
N ILE A 194 21.72 11.29 0.71
CA ILE A 194 20.72 10.23 0.79
C ILE A 194 19.41 10.82 0.32
N TYR A 195 18.77 10.20 -0.68
CA TYR A 195 17.53 10.69 -1.29
C TYR A 195 16.41 9.67 -1.15
N LEU A 196 15.19 10.14 -0.88
CA LEU A 196 14.02 9.31 -0.75
C LEU A 196 13.16 9.38 -2.02
N GLN A 197 13.13 8.30 -2.78
CA GLN A 197 12.28 8.16 -3.99
C GLN A 197 10.93 7.54 -3.63
N GLY A 198 10.12 8.25 -2.86
CA GLY A 198 8.84 7.83 -2.32
C GLY A 198 8.78 7.94 -0.80
N GLY A 199 7.61 7.70 -0.21
CA GLY A 199 7.43 7.79 1.24
C GLY A 199 7.52 9.20 1.82
N THR A 200 7.48 10.23 0.97
CA THR A 200 7.59 11.65 1.35
C THR A 200 6.25 12.39 1.31
N GLU A 201 5.14 11.67 1.35
CA GLU A 201 3.79 12.25 1.20
C GLU A 201 3.49 13.38 2.18
N LYS A 202 3.93 13.26 3.43
CA LYS A 202 3.67 14.28 4.46
C LYS A 202 4.37 15.61 4.21
N THR A 203 5.37 15.63 3.34
CA THR A 203 6.11 16.83 2.95
C THR A 203 5.86 17.25 1.51
N HIS A 204 5.81 16.29 0.60
CA HIS A 204 5.74 16.51 -0.85
C HIS A 204 4.36 16.18 -1.47
N GLY A 205 3.39 15.77 -0.65
CA GLY A 205 2.03 15.48 -1.10
C GLY A 205 1.85 14.09 -1.73
N LEU A 206 0.65 13.85 -2.25
CA LEU A 206 0.20 12.54 -2.74
C LEU A 206 0.96 12.03 -3.97
N THR A 207 1.61 12.92 -4.72
CA THR A 207 2.47 12.56 -5.86
C THR A 207 3.60 11.62 -5.48
N SER A 208 4.03 11.65 -4.20
CA SER A 208 5.16 10.84 -3.70
C SER A 208 4.99 9.34 -3.86
N SER A 209 3.75 8.84 -3.83
CA SER A 209 3.45 7.41 -3.98
C SER A 209 3.16 7.00 -5.42
N LEU A 210 3.02 7.96 -6.35
CA LEU A 210 2.64 7.69 -7.72
C LEU A 210 3.84 7.36 -8.62
N LEU A 211 3.72 6.29 -9.39
CA LEU A 211 4.71 5.93 -10.41
C LEU A 211 4.73 6.93 -11.57
N SER A 212 3.59 7.54 -11.93
CA SER A 212 3.49 8.56 -12.97
C SER A 212 4.40 9.75 -12.74
N ASN A 213 4.65 10.12 -11.48
CA ASN A 213 5.53 11.22 -11.10
C ASN A 213 6.99 10.79 -10.82
N ALA A 214 7.30 9.50 -10.94
CA ALA A 214 8.64 9.00 -10.61
C ALA A 214 9.73 9.61 -11.50
N ALA A 215 9.45 9.85 -12.79
CA ALA A 215 10.40 10.45 -13.72
C ALA A 215 10.72 11.92 -13.35
N VAL A 216 9.70 12.69 -12.94
CA VAL A 216 9.90 14.08 -12.49
C VAL A 216 10.77 14.11 -11.23
N ARG A 217 10.43 13.30 -10.22
CA ARG A 217 11.24 13.19 -9.00
C ARG A 217 12.68 12.75 -9.29
N ALA A 218 12.87 11.79 -10.18
CA ALA A 218 14.22 11.35 -10.56
C ALA A 218 15.02 12.48 -11.21
N GLY A 219 14.39 13.32 -12.02
CA GLY A 219 15.00 14.51 -12.62
C GLY A 219 15.39 15.55 -11.56
N GLU A 220 14.52 15.83 -10.59
CA GLU A 220 14.80 16.75 -9.49
C GLU A 220 15.96 16.26 -8.60
N ILE A 221 15.96 14.96 -8.25
CA ILE A 221 17.05 14.32 -7.51
C ILE A 221 18.37 14.39 -8.30
N LEU A 222 18.34 14.06 -9.59
CA LEU A 222 19.54 14.15 -10.43
C LEU A 222 20.11 15.56 -10.47
N THR A 223 19.26 16.57 -10.62
CA THR A 223 19.67 17.98 -10.59
C THR A 223 20.37 18.31 -9.27
N SER A 224 19.77 17.94 -8.15
CA SER A 224 20.39 18.14 -6.83
C SER A 224 21.76 17.45 -6.68
N VAL A 225 21.88 16.21 -7.17
CA VAL A 225 23.15 15.47 -7.15
C VAL A 225 24.22 16.17 -7.98
N LEU A 226 23.88 16.63 -9.19
CA LEU A 226 24.83 17.31 -10.07
C LEU A 226 25.25 18.67 -9.54
N GLU A 227 24.33 19.47 -9.02
CA GLU A 227 24.64 20.76 -8.42
C GLU A 227 25.60 20.62 -7.25
N ARG A 228 25.42 19.61 -6.41
CA ARG A 228 26.32 19.33 -5.28
C ARG A 228 27.71 18.88 -5.72
N GLN A 229 27.80 18.06 -6.76
CA GLN A 229 29.10 17.66 -7.32
C GLN A 229 29.90 18.84 -7.86
N LEU A 230 29.24 19.92 -8.28
CA LEU A 230 29.89 21.14 -8.75
C LEU A 230 30.41 22.02 -7.60
N PHE A 231 29.84 21.90 -6.38
CA PHE A 231 30.19 22.76 -5.24
C PHE A 231 30.94 22.02 -4.13
N ASP A 232 30.90 20.70 -4.04
CA ASP A 232 31.68 19.91 -3.09
C ASP A 232 33.07 19.55 -3.70
N PRO A 233 34.14 19.57 -2.93
CA PRO A 233 35.45 19.12 -3.41
C PRO A 233 35.33 17.63 -3.84
N PRO A 234 36.09 17.21 -4.86
CA PRO A 234 35.96 15.88 -5.41
C PRO A 234 36.14 14.83 -4.30
N VAL A 235 35.11 14.01 -4.15
CA VAL A 235 35.16 12.79 -3.32
C VAL A 235 36.42 12.04 -3.74
N ARG A 236 37.29 11.68 -2.77
CA ARG A 236 38.45 10.81 -3.03
C ARG A 236 37.98 9.64 -3.89
N GLN A 237 38.55 9.48 -5.07
CA GLN A 237 38.34 8.28 -5.86
C GLN A 237 38.69 7.08 -4.97
N VAL A 238 37.68 6.34 -4.54
CA VAL A 238 37.90 5.02 -3.96
C VAL A 238 38.35 4.15 -5.11
N ASP A 239 39.59 3.65 -5.04
CA ASP A 239 40.08 2.70 -6.03
C ASP A 239 39.22 1.44 -5.95
N VAL A 240 38.34 1.27 -6.93
CA VAL A 240 37.46 0.10 -7.07
C VAL A 240 38.24 -1.22 -7.23
N GLY A 241 39.56 -1.17 -7.35
CA GLY A 241 40.44 -2.34 -7.40
C GLY A 241 40.51 -3.15 -6.09
N GLU A 242 40.13 -2.58 -4.93
CA GLU A 242 40.10 -3.26 -3.64
C GLU A 242 38.72 -3.79 -3.21
N LEU A 243 37.65 -3.46 -3.93
CA LEU A 243 36.36 -4.13 -3.71
C LEU A 243 36.45 -5.54 -4.30
N GLY A 244 36.72 -6.49 -3.40
CA GLY A 244 36.91 -7.91 -3.71
C GLY A 244 35.85 -8.43 -4.69
N ARG A 245 36.30 -9.26 -5.63
CA ARG A 245 35.50 -9.94 -6.63
C ARG A 245 34.18 -10.41 -6.05
N VAL A 246 33.08 -9.94 -6.64
CA VAL A 246 31.75 -10.48 -6.45
C VAL A 246 31.85 -11.99 -6.70
N PRO A 247 31.44 -12.88 -5.77
CA PRO A 247 31.43 -14.31 -6.03
C PRO A 247 30.51 -14.62 -7.20
N ASP A 248 31.00 -15.40 -8.15
CA ASP A 248 30.30 -15.86 -9.34
C ASP A 248 28.97 -16.53 -8.94
N GLN A 249 27.84 -15.95 -9.34
CA GLN A 249 26.51 -16.49 -9.09
C GLN A 249 26.20 -17.63 -10.08
N HIS A 250 26.91 -18.76 -9.98
CA HIS A 250 26.49 -19.99 -10.62
C HIS A 250 26.82 -21.18 -9.73
N THR A 251 25.96 -21.47 -8.79
CA THR A 251 25.74 -22.87 -8.29
C THR A 251 24.41 -22.93 -7.55
N TYR A 252 23.29 -22.94 -8.27
CA TYR A 252 22.11 -23.64 -7.77
C TYR A 252 22.26 -25.09 -8.15
N ALA A 253 22.75 -25.87 -7.21
CA ALA A 253 22.75 -27.32 -7.30
C ALA A 253 21.30 -27.82 -7.23
N THR A 254 20.82 -28.39 -8.30
CA THR A 254 19.70 -29.31 -8.33
C THR A 254 19.99 -30.49 -7.38
N SER A 255 19.25 -30.62 -6.28
CA SER A 255 19.17 -31.86 -5.55
C SER A 255 17.93 -32.61 -6.03
N GLU A 256 18.15 -33.53 -6.95
CA GLU A 256 17.21 -34.60 -7.24
C GLU A 256 17.27 -35.65 -6.12
N ALA A 257 16.07 -36.11 -5.75
CA ALA A 257 15.62 -37.42 -5.35
C ALA A 257 16.44 -38.24 -4.32
N ARG A 258 15.83 -38.48 -3.20
CA ARG A 258 15.39 -39.88 -2.82
C ARG A 258 14.39 -39.81 -1.68
#